data_707a30936231f0073bb6a8a72342d4d9
#
_entry.id   707a30936231f0073bb6a8a72342d4d9
#
_cell.length_a   1.000
_cell.length_b   1.000
_cell.length_c   1.000
_cell.angle_alpha   90.00
_cell.angle_beta   90.00
_cell.angle_gamma   90.00
#
_symmetry.space_group_name_H-M   'P 1'
#
loop_
_entity.id
_entity.type
_entity.pdbx_description
1 polymer ?
#
loop_
_entity_poly.entity_id
_entity_poly.type
_entity_poly.pdbx_seq_one_letter_code
_entity_poly.pdbx_strand_id
1 'polypeptide(L)'
;MTDRELLYTGLKEFLPEVSEKMIDDLLKFSALLLEKIKVMNLTAVTEPTEVVTRHFLDCAALAPHMPQGGRVLDVGTGAGFPGMPLAILCPETEFVLLDALRKRIDFLNEVIETLGLTNVTAVHARAEDFAKDSRASFDMAVSRAVADLRTLSELAVPMVKVGGCFLAMKAADCAEEVQGAAHAFEVLGIGGPEMLSYTVPHDGIERALVRLPKISDTPEKYPRRFKKIQTAPL
;
A
#
# COMPACT_ATOMS: atom_id res chain seq x y z
N MET A 1 9.87 26.23 0.47
CA MET A 1 8.99 25.60 1.47
C MET A 1 9.81 24.61 2.27
N THR A 2 9.55 24.49 3.57
CA THR A 2 10.10 23.45 4.43
C THR A 2 9.34 22.13 4.19
N ASP A 3 9.93 20.99 4.59
CA ASP A 3 9.23 19.68 4.46
C ASP A 3 7.90 19.68 5.23
N ARG A 4 7.81 20.37 6.36
CA ARG A 4 6.55 20.57 7.11
C ARG A 4 5.50 21.32 6.30
N GLU A 5 5.86 22.41 5.64
CA GLU A 5 4.94 23.18 4.78
C GLU A 5 4.49 22.38 3.57
N LEU A 6 5.40 21.60 2.95
CA LEU A 6 5.08 20.70 1.84
C LEU A 6 4.09 19.62 2.27
N LEU A 7 4.32 18.97 3.43
CA LEU A 7 3.39 18.00 3.97
C LEU A 7 2.03 18.61 4.25
N TYR A 8 1.99 19.75 4.97
CA TYR A 8 0.72 20.37 5.33
C TYR A 8 -0.11 20.74 4.10
N THR A 9 0.49 21.42 3.14
CA THR A 9 -0.21 21.89 1.94
C THR A 9 -0.60 20.73 1.02
N GLY A 10 0.30 19.76 0.81
CA GLY A 10 0.00 18.61 -0.04
C GLY A 10 -1.02 17.63 0.57
N LEU A 11 -1.00 17.39 1.88
CA LEU A 11 -2.00 16.56 2.55
C LEU A 11 -3.40 17.17 2.49
N LYS A 12 -3.49 18.52 2.51
CA LYS A 12 -4.77 19.24 2.39
C LYS A 12 -5.48 19.01 1.04
N GLU A 13 -4.78 18.57 0.02
CA GLU A 13 -5.40 18.20 -1.27
C GLU A 13 -6.21 16.88 -1.16
N PHE A 14 -5.87 16.01 -0.20
CA PHE A 14 -6.49 14.69 -0.04
C PHE A 14 -7.32 14.55 1.24
N LEU A 15 -6.99 15.31 2.28
CA LEU A 15 -7.59 15.18 3.61
C LEU A 15 -8.32 16.46 4.01
N PRO A 16 -9.55 16.36 4.57
CA PRO A 16 -10.29 17.53 5.06
C PRO A 16 -9.57 18.18 6.26
N GLU A 17 -8.97 17.35 7.11
CA GLU A 17 -8.24 17.78 8.30
C GLU A 17 -6.83 17.19 8.32
N VAL A 18 -5.84 18.03 8.64
CA VAL A 18 -4.44 17.65 8.82
C VAL A 18 -3.99 18.15 10.19
N SER A 19 -3.70 17.23 11.10
CA SER A 19 -3.24 17.58 12.44
C SER A 19 -1.73 17.74 12.49
N GLU A 20 -1.23 18.53 13.45
CA GLU A 20 0.22 18.65 13.72
C GLU A 20 0.85 17.29 14.04
N LYS A 21 0.11 16.43 14.76
CA LYS A 21 0.59 15.08 15.07
C LYS A 21 0.86 14.25 13.80
N MET A 22 -0.01 14.29 12.80
CA MET A 22 0.20 13.58 11.52
C MET A 22 1.50 14.04 10.85
N ILE A 23 1.73 15.35 10.83
CA ILE A 23 2.94 15.94 10.24
C ILE A 23 4.18 15.52 11.04
N ASP A 24 4.15 15.64 12.37
CA ASP A 24 5.26 15.27 13.24
C ASP A 24 5.62 13.78 13.10
N ASP A 25 4.63 12.90 13.04
CA ASP A 25 4.86 11.47 12.90
C ASP A 25 5.41 11.11 11.51
N LEU A 26 4.94 11.73 10.44
CA LEU A 26 5.51 11.55 9.10
C LEU A 26 6.95 12.05 9.03
N LEU A 27 7.27 13.20 9.62
CA LEU A 27 8.64 13.72 9.67
C LEU A 27 9.58 12.83 10.50
N LYS A 28 9.10 12.29 11.62
CA LYS A 28 9.84 11.30 12.41
C LYS A 28 10.08 10.01 11.62
N PHE A 29 9.05 9.52 10.93
CA PHE A 29 9.20 8.36 10.04
C PHE A 29 10.23 8.62 8.94
N SER A 30 10.22 9.81 8.32
CA SER A 30 11.24 10.22 7.34
C SER A 30 12.64 10.16 7.94
N ALA A 31 12.85 10.70 9.13
CA ALA A 31 14.15 10.68 9.79
C ALA A 31 14.64 9.24 10.07
N LEU A 32 13.77 8.36 10.59
CA LEU A 32 14.10 6.94 10.82
C LEU A 32 14.42 6.21 9.51
N LEU A 33 13.65 6.47 8.45
CA LEU A 33 13.89 5.89 7.13
C LEU A 33 15.25 6.31 6.57
N LEU A 34 15.56 7.62 6.59
CA LEU A 34 16.81 8.17 6.10
C LEU A 34 18.03 7.68 6.89
N GLU A 35 17.89 7.43 8.18
CA GLU A 35 18.94 6.79 8.97
C GLU A 35 19.12 5.32 8.57
N LYS A 36 18.02 4.60 8.36
CA LYS A 36 18.05 3.16 8.05
C LYS A 36 18.60 2.87 6.66
N ILE A 37 18.33 3.71 5.65
CA ILE A 37 18.85 3.50 4.30
C ILE A 37 20.38 3.58 4.20
N LYS A 38 21.06 4.20 5.15
CA LYS A 38 22.53 4.21 5.21
C LYS A 38 23.13 2.81 5.37
N VAL A 39 22.36 1.88 5.94
CA VAL A 39 22.81 0.51 6.27
C VAL A 39 22.00 -0.57 5.59
N MET A 40 20.86 -0.23 4.96
CA MET A 40 19.97 -1.19 4.33
C MET A 40 19.25 -0.58 3.12
N ASN A 41 19.22 -1.30 1.99
CA ASN A 41 18.48 -0.88 0.80
C ASN A 41 16.97 -0.98 1.01
N LEU A 42 16.34 0.11 1.43
CA LEU A 42 14.88 0.21 1.63
C LEU A 42 14.19 0.95 0.49
N THR A 43 14.78 2.03 0.02
CA THR A 43 14.30 2.86 -1.08
C THR A 43 15.49 3.49 -1.81
N ALA A 44 15.28 3.86 -3.07
CA ALA A 44 16.25 4.63 -3.86
C ALA A 44 16.18 6.13 -3.56
N VAL A 45 15.13 6.60 -2.89
CA VAL A 45 14.95 8.01 -2.50
C VAL A 45 15.71 8.26 -1.22
N THR A 46 16.67 9.19 -1.25
CA THR A 46 17.60 9.49 -0.15
C THR A 46 17.51 10.93 0.37
N GLU A 47 16.81 11.79 -0.35
CA GLU A 47 16.65 13.19 0.02
C GLU A 47 15.36 13.39 0.83
N PRO A 48 15.40 14.12 1.98
CA PRO A 48 14.22 14.32 2.85
C PRO A 48 13.00 14.86 2.10
N THR A 49 13.18 15.87 1.30
CA THR A 49 12.09 16.49 0.52
C THR A 49 11.50 15.53 -0.51
N GLU A 50 12.32 14.68 -1.13
CA GLU A 50 11.81 13.65 -2.04
C GLU A 50 11.04 12.53 -1.30
N VAL A 51 11.41 12.20 -0.05
CA VAL A 51 10.62 11.27 0.79
C VAL A 51 9.23 11.86 1.02
N VAL A 52 9.15 13.17 1.31
CA VAL A 52 7.86 13.85 1.48
C VAL A 52 7.03 13.79 0.19
N THR A 53 7.56 14.26 -0.92
CA THR A 53 6.79 14.41 -2.15
C THR A 53 6.52 13.06 -2.85
N ARG A 54 7.55 12.23 -3.04
CA ARG A 54 7.45 10.99 -3.82
C ARG A 54 6.99 9.78 -3.01
N HIS A 55 6.97 9.86 -1.68
CA HIS A 55 6.48 8.77 -0.86
C HIS A 55 5.25 9.17 -0.06
N PHE A 56 5.33 10.17 0.83
CA PHE A 56 4.22 10.44 1.73
C PHE A 56 3.02 11.04 1.00
N LEU A 57 3.21 12.05 0.16
CA LEU A 57 2.11 12.67 -0.58
C LEU A 57 1.55 11.74 -1.67
N ASP A 58 2.40 10.92 -2.29
CA ASP A 58 1.95 9.86 -3.20
C ASP A 58 1.04 8.84 -2.47
N CYS A 59 1.44 8.39 -1.27
CA CYS A 59 0.62 7.48 -0.46
C CYS A 59 -0.67 8.13 0.06
N ALA A 60 -0.64 9.44 0.37
CA ALA A 60 -1.79 10.16 0.89
C ALA A 60 -3.00 10.18 -0.07
N ALA A 61 -2.77 10.04 -1.37
CA ALA A 61 -3.83 9.90 -2.38
C ALA A 61 -4.78 8.72 -2.11
N LEU A 62 -4.33 7.71 -1.36
CA LEU A 62 -5.17 6.58 -0.98
C LEU A 62 -6.05 6.88 0.24
N ALA A 63 -5.69 7.84 1.07
CA ALA A 63 -6.37 8.09 2.35
C ALA A 63 -7.89 8.33 2.21
N PRO A 64 -8.40 9.05 1.19
CA PRO A 64 -9.85 9.21 0.99
C PRO A 64 -10.61 7.91 0.71
N HIS A 65 -9.90 6.85 0.33
CA HIS A 65 -10.48 5.56 -0.03
C HIS A 65 -10.42 4.55 1.13
N MET A 66 -9.78 4.89 2.25
CA MET A 66 -9.63 3.95 3.37
C MET A 66 -10.96 3.69 4.08
N PRO A 67 -11.26 2.43 4.41
CA PRO A 67 -12.48 2.08 5.13
C PRO A 67 -12.39 2.57 6.59
N GLN A 68 -13.33 3.40 7.02
CA GLN A 68 -13.39 3.83 8.42
C GLN A 68 -13.71 2.64 9.34
N GLY A 69 -12.87 2.41 10.34
CA GLY A 69 -13.01 1.27 11.25
C GLY A 69 -12.79 -0.10 10.61
N GLY A 70 -12.29 -0.15 9.35
CA GLY A 70 -12.01 -1.39 8.63
C GLY A 70 -10.56 -1.86 8.79
N ARG A 71 -10.26 -3.03 8.19
CA ARG A 71 -8.93 -3.64 8.19
C ARG A 71 -8.33 -3.61 6.78
N VAL A 72 -7.12 -3.08 6.67
CA VAL A 72 -6.39 -2.93 5.41
C VAL A 72 -5.10 -3.73 5.44
N LEU A 73 -4.84 -4.48 4.37
CA LEU A 73 -3.60 -5.23 4.16
C LEU A 73 -2.71 -4.52 3.15
N ASP A 74 -1.50 -4.17 3.52
CA ASP A 74 -0.47 -3.70 2.58
C ASP A 74 0.40 -4.88 2.15
N VAL A 75 0.26 -5.31 0.90
CA VAL A 75 0.95 -6.49 0.36
C VAL A 75 2.28 -6.10 -0.26
N GLY A 76 3.37 -6.59 0.35
CA GLY A 76 4.72 -6.25 -0.06
C GLY A 76 5.10 -4.82 0.31
N THR A 77 4.81 -4.46 1.55
CA THR A 77 4.93 -3.09 2.09
C THR A 77 6.33 -2.46 1.94
N GLY A 78 7.37 -3.28 1.82
CA GLY A 78 8.74 -2.79 1.66
C GLY A 78 9.24 -1.96 2.82
N ALA A 79 9.55 -0.71 2.57
CA ALA A 79 9.92 0.27 3.59
C ALA A 79 8.72 0.85 4.36
N GLY A 80 7.52 0.25 4.19
CA GLY A 80 6.28 0.71 4.83
C GLY A 80 5.34 1.47 3.90
N PHE A 81 5.49 1.36 2.59
CA PHE A 81 4.70 2.13 1.64
C PHE A 81 3.73 1.27 0.83
N PRO A 82 2.44 1.62 0.78
CA PRO A 82 1.84 2.85 1.32
C PRO A 82 1.34 2.75 2.77
N GLY A 83 1.37 1.58 3.42
CA GLY A 83 0.65 1.28 4.64
C GLY A 83 1.05 2.11 5.86
N MET A 84 2.33 2.44 6.08
CA MET A 84 2.77 3.21 7.25
C MET A 84 2.29 4.68 7.20
N PRO A 85 2.46 5.44 6.09
CA PRO A 85 1.83 6.75 5.96
C PRO A 85 0.32 6.70 6.14
N LEU A 86 -0.37 5.69 5.58
CA LEU A 86 -1.81 5.53 5.74
C LEU A 86 -2.21 5.26 7.20
N ALA A 87 -1.44 4.47 7.94
CA ALA A 87 -1.69 4.23 9.35
C ALA A 87 -1.58 5.51 10.20
N ILE A 88 -0.66 6.41 9.84
CA ILE A 88 -0.52 7.73 10.47
C ILE A 88 -1.70 8.65 10.12
N LEU A 89 -2.13 8.64 8.85
CA LEU A 89 -3.15 9.53 8.33
C LEU A 89 -4.58 9.07 8.63
N CYS A 90 -4.79 7.76 8.85
CA CYS A 90 -6.10 7.13 9.05
C CYS A 90 -6.13 6.35 10.38
N PRO A 91 -6.12 7.03 11.54
CA PRO A 91 -5.97 6.37 12.85
C PRO A 91 -7.13 5.44 13.23
N GLU A 92 -8.31 5.61 12.62
CA GLU A 92 -9.48 4.75 12.84
C GLU A 92 -9.46 3.45 12.02
N THR A 93 -8.49 3.26 11.13
CA THR A 93 -8.35 2.09 10.26
C THR A 93 -7.22 1.20 10.77
N GLU A 94 -7.44 -0.11 10.84
CA GLU A 94 -6.39 -1.08 11.19
C GLU A 94 -5.58 -1.47 9.97
N PHE A 95 -4.23 -1.44 10.10
CA PHE A 95 -3.31 -1.82 9.03
C PHE A 95 -2.49 -3.05 9.40
N VAL A 96 -2.34 -3.95 8.43
CA VAL A 96 -1.37 -5.05 8.47
C VAL A 96 -0.37 -4.85 7.35
N LEU A 97 0.90 -4.65 7.70
CA LEU A 97 2.01 -4.45 6.77
C LEU A 97 2.71 -5.78 6.54
N LEU A 98 2.57 -6.36 5.35
CA LEU A 98 3.09 -7.69 5.03
C LEU A 98 4.31 -7.60 4.13
N ASP A 99 5.43 -8.19 4.54
CA ASP A 99 6.62 -8.35 3.70
C ASP A 99 7.34 -9.67 3.98
N ALA A 100 7.95 -10.25 2.93
CA ALA A 100 8.69 -11.52 3.01
C ALA A 100 10.12 -11.34 3.57
N LEU A 101 10.61 -10.12 3.75
CA LEU A 101 11.96 -9.84 4.24
C LEU A 101 11.94 -9.41 5.69
N ARG A 102 12.45 -10.28 6.59
CA ARG A 102 12.53 -10.04 8.04
C ARG A 102 13.10 -8.67 8.39
N LYS A 103 14.21 -8.28 7.76
CA LYS A 103 14.86 -7.00 8.04
C LYS A 103 13.97 -5.76 7.81
N ARG A 104 13.03 -5.83 6.85
CA ARG A 104 12.06 -4.77 6.60
C ARG A 104 11.03 -4.71 7.71
N ILE A 105 10.53 -5.87 8.13
CA ILE A 105 9.58 -5.96 9.24
C ILE A 105 10.20 -5.50 10.56
N ASP A 106 11.45 -5.85 10.83
CA ASP A 106 12.16 -5.38 12.03
C ASP A 106 12.25 -3.84 12.04
N PHE A 107 12.54 -3.21 10.90
CA PHE A 107 12.52 -1.75 10.76
C PHE A 107 11.11 -1.17 10.98
N LEU A 108 10.08 -1.77 10.40
CA LEU A 108 8.71 -1.28 10.59
C LEU A 108 8.24 -1.38 12.03
N ASN A 109 8.63 -2.43 12.75
CA ASN A 109 8.35 -2.54 14.19
C ASN A 109 9.06 -1.44 14.99
N GLU A 110 10.32 -1.11 14.66
CA GLU A 110 11.05 0.03 15.25
C GLU A 110 10.29 1.36 15.04
N VAL A 111 9.76 1.58 13.83
CA VAL A 111 8.96 2.78 13.51
C VAL A 111 7.65 2.79 14.30
N ILE A 112 6.90 1.68 14.31
CA ILE A 112 5.62 1.53 15.04
C ILE A 112 5.82 1.86 16.53
N GLU A 113 6.84 1.29 17.16
CA GLU A 113 7.17 1.51 18.57
C GLU A 113 7.57 2.97 18.82
N THR A 114 8.45 3.53 17.98
CA THR A 114 8.95 4.91 18.14
C THR A 114 7.83 5.96 17.99
N LEU A 115 6.87 5.72 17.08
CA LEU A 115 5.73 6.62 16.88
C LEU A 115 4.56 6.33 17.83
N GLY A 116 4.58 5.21 18.55
CA GLY A 116 3.49 4.78 19.43
C GLY A 116 2.19 4.48 18.68
N LEU A 117 2.28 3.95 17.47
CA LEU A 117 1.10 3.62 16.65
C LEU A 117 0.44 2.34 17.19
N THR A 118 -0.88 2.39 17.37
CA THR A 118 -1.66 1.26 17.92
C THR A 118 -2.56 0.59 16.88
N ASN A 119 -2.70 1.20 15.71
CA ASN A 119 -3.58 0.76 14.62
C ASN A 119 -2.82 0.06 13.48
N VAL A 120 -1.57 -0.32 13.67
CA VAL A 120 -0.76 -0.97 12.64
C VAL A 120 0.09 -2.10 13.22
N THR A 121 0.20 -3.19 12.46
CA THR A 121 1.02 -4.36 12.79
C THR A 121 1.86 -4.76 11.58
N ALA A 122 3.15 -5.03 11.76
CA ALA A 122 4.03 -5.52 10.71
C ALA A 122 4.22 -7.04 10.81
N VAL A 123 4.01 -7.76 9.71
CA VAL A 123 4.00 -9.22 9.66
C VAL A 123 5.04 -9.74 8.67
N HIS A 124 5.95 -10.59 9.15
CA HIS A 124 6.92 -11.28 8.32
C HIS A 124 6.32 -12.59 7.78
N ALA A 125 5.86 -12.58 6.55
CA ALA A 125 5.41 -13.77 5.84
C ALA A 125 5.43 -13.54 4.31
N ARG A 126 5.42 -14.63 3.55
CA ARG A 126 5.07 -14.56 2.14
C ARG A 126 3.56 -14.43 1.99
N ALA A 127 3.10 -13.67 1.00
CA ALA A 127 1.67 -13.43 0.80
C ALA A 127 0.88 -14.73 0.58
N GLU A 128 1.42 -15.67 -0.19
CA GLU A 128 0.81 -16.97 -0.45
C GLU A 128 0.72 -17.88 0.79
N ASP A 129 1.60 -17.68 1.77
CA ASP A 129 1.54 -18.42 3.03
C ASP A 129 0.60 -17.73 4.02
N PHE A 130 0.65 -16.41 4.12
CA PHE A 130 -0.23 -15.62 4.97
C PHE A 130 -1.72 -15.74 4.56
N ALA A 131 -1.98 -15.88 3.26
CA ALA A 131 -3.34 -16.07 2.74
C ALA A 131 -4.04 -17.34 3.23
N LYS A 132 -3.30 -18.37 3.67
CA LYS A 132 -3.89 -19.62 4.17
C LYS A 132 -4.77 -19.42 5.40
N ASP A 133 -4.32 -18.54 6.30
CA ASP A 133 -4.99 -18.25 7.57
C ASP A 133 -5.75 -16.92 7.56
N SER A 134 -5.65 -16.15 6.45
CA SER A 134 -6.18 -14.79 6.35
C SER A 134 -7.12 -14.57 5.16
N ARG A 135 -7.69 -15.64 4.60
CA ARG A 135 -8.66 -15.53 3.49
C ARG A 135 -9.86 -14.69 3.91
N ALA A 136 -10.28 -13.81 3.01
CA ALA A 136 -11.46 -12.95 3.17
C ALA A 136 -11.52 -12.27 4.57
N SER A 137 -10.35 -11.82 5.08
CA SER A 137 -10.23 -11.22 6.41
C SER A 137 -10.09 -9.71 6.39
N PHE A 138 -9.82 -9.12 5.22
CA PHE A 138 -9.58 -7.69 5.07
C PHE A 138 -10.68 -7.02 4.25
N ASP A 139 -11.02 -5.80 4.65
CA ASP A 139 -12.00 -4.97 3.93
C ASP A 139 -11.35 -4.37 2.66
N MET A 140 -10.04 -4.15 2.71
CA MET A 140 -9.26 -3.67 1.57
C MET A 140 -7.84 -4.24 1.60
N ALA A 141 -7.26 -4.44 0.41
CA ALA A 141 -5.83 -4.58 0.25
C ALA A 141 -5.27 -3.39 -0.53
N VAL A 142 -4.03 -3.00 -0.23
CA VAL A 142 -3.28 -1.97 -0.96
C VAL A 142 -1.93 -2.53 -1.37
N SER A 143 -1.32 -1.97 -2.42
CA SER A 143 0.07 -2.28 -2.78
C SER A 143 0.66 -1.21 -3.67
N ARG A 144 1.99 -1.02 -3.59
CA ARG A 144 2.77 -0.11 -4.42
C ARG A 144 4.03 -0.79 -4.96
N ALA A 145 4.22 -0.76 -6.30
CA ALA A 145 5.49 -1.11 -6.97
C ALA A 145 6.06 -2.51 -6.69
N VAL A 146 5.21 -3.53 -6.41
CA VAL A 146 5.67 -4.89 -6.07
C VAL A 146 5.80 -5.77 -7.33
N ALA A 147 4.79 -5.76 -8.21
CA ALA A 147 4.72 -6.58 -9.42
C ALA A 147 3.63 -6.06 -10.38
N ASP A 148 3.45 -6.74 -11.51
CA ASP A 148 2.32 -6.50 -12.41
C ASP A 148 0.97 -6.89 -11.76
N LEU A 149 -0.14 -6.35 -12.31
CA LEU A 149 -1.47 -6.51 -11.73
C LEU A 149 -1.94 -7.98 -11.67
N ARG A 150 -1.53 -8.83 -12.61
CA ARG A 150 -1.88 -10.26 -12.60
C ARG A 150 -1.29 -10.94 -11.36
N THR A 151 0.00 -10.69 -11.14
CA THR A 151 0.73 -11.21 -9.97
C THR A 151 0.19 -10.63 -8.66
N LEU A 152 0.01 -9.30 -8.60
CA LEU A 152 -0.48 -8.62 -7.39
C LEU A 152 -1.89 -9.04 -7.03
N SER A 153 -2.79 -9.14 -8.02
CA SER A 153 -4.18 -9.55 -7.77
C SER A 153 -4.24 -10.96 -7.19
N GLU A 154 -3.44 -11.90 -7.72
CA GLU A 154 -3.40 -13.26 -7.18
C GLU A 154 -2.87 -13.32 -5.74
N LEU A 155 -1.92 -12.44 -5.39
CA LEU A 155 -1.36 -12.39 -4.04
C LEU A 155 -2.27 -11.67 -3.03
N ALA A 156 -3.02 -10.65 -3.45
CA ALA A 156 -3.78 -9.78 -2.56
C ALA A 156 -5.26 -10.17 -2.42
N VAL A 157 -5.94 -10.41 -3.55
CA VAL A 157 -7.40 -10.53 -3.60
C VAL A 157 -7.97 -11.71 -2.81
N PRO A 158 -7.30 -12.87 -2.70
CA PRO A 158 -7.80 -13.96 -1.85
C PRO A 158 -8.02 -13.58 -0.39
N MET A 159 -7.30 -12.58 0.12
CA MET A 159 -7.41 -12.10 1.50
C MET A 159 -8.46 -11.00 1.70
N VAL A 160 -8.97 -10.42 0.61
CA VAL A 160 -10.03 -9.40 0.65
C VAL A 160 -11.40 -10.08 0.77
N LYS A 161 -12.30 -9.52 1.57
CA LYS A 161 -13.71 -9.94 1.68
C LYS A 161 -14.48 -9.68 0.38
N VAL A 162 -15.51 -10.46 0.09
CA VAL A 162 -16.50 -10.10 -0.95
C VAL A 162 -17.17 -8.80 -0.53
N GLY A 163 -17.29 -7.85 -1.45
CA GLY A 163 -17.73 -6.47 -1.19
C GLY A 163 -16.60 -5.50 -0.83
N GLY A 164 -15.40 -6.00 -0.53
CA GLY A 164 -14.18 -5.20 -0.38
C GLY A 164 -13.50 -4.90 -1.72
N CYS A 165 -12.29 -4.36 -1.69
CA CYS A 165 -11.52 -4.11 -2.91
C CYS A 165 -10.01 -4.24 -2.71
N PHE A 166 -9.29 -4.45 -3.82
CA PHE A 166 -7.84 -4.23 -3.89
C PHE A 166 -7.57 -2.90 -4.60
N LEU A 167 -6.75 -2.05 -4.01
CA LEU A 167 -6.38 -0.73 -4.53
C LEU A 167 -4.88 -0.71 -4.81
N ALA A 168 -4.50 -0.73 -6.09
CA ALA A 168 -3.10 -0.76 -6.53
C ALA A 168 -2.64 0.62 -7.01
N MET A 169 -1.51 1.10 -6.49
CA MET A 169 -0.83 2.31 -6.99
C MET A 169 -0.05 1.98 -8.25
N LYS A 170 -0.29 2.70 -9.33
CA LYS A 170 0.32 2.49 -10.63
C LYS A 170 0.78 3.80 -11.29
N ALA A 171 1.62 3.68 -12.32
CA ALA A 171 1.90 4.79 -13.22
C ALA A 171 0.63 5.18 -13.99
N ALA A 172 0.57 6.41 -14.48
CA ALA A 172 -0.60 6.94 -15.19
C ALA A 172 -0.96 6.14 -16.45
N ASP A 173 0.04 5.55 -17.11
CA ASP A 173 -0.08 4.78 -18.36
C ASP A 173 -0.35 3.27 -18.14
N CYS A 174 -1.05 2.91 -17.08
CA CYS A 174 -1.31 1.50 -16.71
C CYS A 174 -2.46 0.82 -17.47
N ALA A 175 -3.11 1.47 -18.43
CA ALA A 175 -4.29 0.94 -19.12
C ALA A 175 -4.04 -0.42 -19.80
N GLU A 176 -2.91 -0.60 -20.47
CA GLU A 176 -2.55 -1.88 -21.11
C GLU A 176 -2.32 -2.99 -20.06
N GLU A 177 -1.72 -2.65 -18.92
CA GLU A 177 -1.53 -3.59 -17.82
C GLU A 177 -2.88 -4.04 -17.23
N VAL A 178 -3.83 -3.11 -17.05
CA VAL A 178 -5.19 -3.40 -16.59
C VAL A 178 -5.89 -4.33 -17.58
N GLN A 179 -5.83 -4.03 -18.87
CA GLN A 179 -6.41 -4.86 -19.91
C GLN A 179 -5.78 -6.26 -19.96
N GLY A 180 -4.47 -6.34 -19.85
CA GLY A 180 -3.71 -7.60 -19.83
C GLY A 180 -4.02 -8.49 -18.60
N ALA A 181 -4.57 -7.91 -17.53
CA ALA A 181 -4.95 -8.63 -16.31
C ALA A 181 -6.42 -9.11 -16.29
N ALA A 182 -7.21 -8.89 -17.36
CA ALA A 182 -8.63 -9.20 -17.39
C ALA A 182 -8.96 -10.67 -17.03
N HIS A 183 -8.16 -11.62 -17.52
CA HIS A 183 -8.33 -13.03 -17.17
C HIS A 183 -8.09 -13.29 -15.67
N ALA A 184 -7.06 -12.67 -15.09
CA ALA A 184 -6.79 -12.78 -13.66
C ALA A 184 -7.96 -12.21 -12.84
N PHE A 185 -8.54 -11.10 -13.28
CA PHE A 185 -9.70 -10.50 -12.61
C PHE A 185 -10.89 -11.41 -12.60
N GLU A 186 -11.24 -11.99 -13.74
CA GLU A 186 -12.34 -12.96 -13.85
C GLU A 186 -12.14 -14.16 -12.94
N VAL A 187 -10.95 -14.77 -12.97
CA VAL A 187 -10.61 -15.98 -12.21
C VAL A 187 -10.61 -15.72 -10.70
N LEU A 188 -10.20 -14.54 -10.26
CA LEU A 188 -10.05 -14.19 -8.85
C LEU A 188 -11.32 -13.60 -8.21
N GLY A 189 -12.38 -13.39 -9.01
CA GLY A 189 -13.64 -12.84 -8.54
C GLY A 189 -13.64 -11.32 -8.41
N ILE A 190 -12.86 -10.65 -9.25
CA ILE A 190 -12.81 -9.18 -9.35
C ILE A 190 -13.83 -8.70 -10.36
N GLY A 191 -14.57 -7.65 -10.02
CA GLY A 191 -15.49 -6.94 -10.93
C GLY A 191 -14.75 -6.03 -11.91
N GLY A 192 -15.50 -5.14 -12.55
CA GLY A 192 -14.91 -4.16 -13.48
C GLY A 192 -13.86 -3.28 -12.78
N PRO A 193 -12.63 -3.19 -13.31
CA PRO A 193 -11.61 -2.31 -12.75
C PRO A 193 -11.98 -0.84 -12.95
N GLU A 194 -11.69 -0.01 -11.95
CA GLU A 194 -11.85 1.44 -12.00
C GLU A 194 -10.45 2.08 -11.94
N MET A 195 -10.16 2.99 -12.86
CA MET A 195 -8.91 3.76 -12.86
C MET A 195 -9.19 5.19 -12.41
N LEU A 196 -8.53 5.62 -11.34
CA LEU A 196 -8.64 6.94 -10.75
C LEU A 196 -7.31 7.66 -10.92
N SER A 197 -7.27 8.68 -11.76
CA SER A 197 -6.06 9.49 -11.96
C SER A 197 -5.89 10.52 -10.86
N TYR A 198 -4.65 10.77 -10.44
CA TYR A 198 -4.31 11.85 -9.54
C TYR A 198 -2.91 12.38 -9.87
N THR A 199 -2.65 13.61 -9.43
CA THR A 199 -1.33 14.25 -9.52
C THR A 199 -0.72 14.31 -8.13
N VAL A 200 0.54 13.91 -8.00
CA VAL A 200 1.25 14.00 -6.71
C VAL A 200 1.54 15.47 -6.41
N PRO A 201 1.05 15.99 -5.27
CA PRO A 201 1.28 17.38 -4.90
C PRO A 201 2.77 17.75 -4.85
N HIS A 202 3.11 18.94 -5.33
CA HIS A 202 4.45 19.51 -5.37
C HIS A 202 5.46 18.79 -6.29
N ASP A 203 5.26 17.54 -6.66
CA ASP A 203 6.10 16.81 -7.61
C ASP A 203 5.53 16.86 -9.04
N GLY A 204 4.21 17.00 -9.18
CA GLY A 204 3.53 17.09 -10.47
C GLY A 204 3.47 15.77 -11.25
N ILE A 205 3.91 14.66 -10.64
CA ILE A 205 3.87 13.35 -11.29
C ILE A 205 2.43 12.85 -11.35
N GLU A 206 1.98 12.49 -12.55
CA GLU A 206 0.69 11.83 -12.73
C GLU A 206 0.77 10.35 -12.35
N ARG A 207 -0.23 9.87 -11.64
CA ARG A 207 -0.40 8.52 -11.14
C ARG A 207 -1.81 8.00 -11.37
N ALA A 208 -1.98 6.70 -11.20
CA ALA A 208 -3.28 6.06 -11.19
C ALA A 208 -3.45 5.15 -9.95
N LEU A 209 -4.64 5.17 -9.37
CA LEU A 209 -5.12 4.13 -8.49
C LEU A 209 -6.00 3.19 -9.31
N VAL A 210 -5.65 1.91 -9.33
CA VAL A 210 -6.47 0.88 -9.94
C VAL A 210 -7.26 0.21 -8.84
N ARG A 211 -8.57 0.50 -8.78
CA ARG A 211 -9.50 -0.09 -7.84
C ARG A 211 -10.12 -1.34 -8.44
N LEU A 212 -9.96 -2.46 -7.76
CA LEU A 212 -10.39 -3.79 -8.16
C LEU A 212 -11.41 -4.31 -7.13
N PRO A 213 -12.73 -4.09 -7.35
CA PRO A 213 -13.77 -4.53 -6.42
C PRO A 213 -13.89 -6.05 -6.42
N LYS A 214 -13.92 -6.68 -5.25
CA LYS A 214 -14.15 -8.12 -5.12
C LYS A 214 -15.63 -8.43 -5.06
N ILE A 215 -16.16 -9.07 -6.12
CA ILE A 215 -17.59 -9.34 -6.28
C ILE A 215 -17.98 -10.80 -6.00
N SER A 216 -17.02 -11.72 -5.94
CA SER A 216 -17.25 -13.12 -5.63
C SER A 216 -16.04 -13.76 -4.95
N ASP A 217 -16.23 -14.96 -4.42
CA ASP A 217 -15.15 -15.70 -3.75
C ASP A 217 -14.05 -16.10 -4.73
N THR A 218 -12.80 -15.92 -4.29
CA THR A 218 -11.64 -16.43 -5.02
C THR A 218 -11.52 -17.93 -4.80
N PRO A 219 -11.33 -18.75 -5.86
CA PRO A 219 -11.18 -20.21 -5.71
C PRO A 219 -10.03 -20.59 -4.76
N GLU A 220 -10.22 -21.67 -3.97
CA GLU A 220 -9.28 -22.08 -2.91
C GLU A 220 -7.85 -22.37 -3.39
N LYS A 221 -7.69 -22.77 -4.67
CA LYS A 221 -6.38 -23.02 -5.26
C LYS A 221 -5.51 -21.77 -5.40
N TYR A 222 -6.04 -20.56 -5.16
CA TYR A 222 -5.33 -19.28 -5.19
C TYR A 222 -5.19 -18.69 -3.78
N PRO A 223 -4.08 -18.00 -3.46
CA PRO A 223 -2.92 -17.80 -4.35
C PRO A 223 -2.11 -19.09 -4.53
N ARG A 224 -1.54 -19.25 -5.71
CA ARG A 224 -0.54 -20.30 -5.96
C ARG A 224 0.80 -19.91 -5.30
N ARG A 225 1.75 -20.85 -5.25
CA ARG A 225 3.12 -20.55 -4.81
C ARG A 225 3.75 -19.48 -5.72
N PHE A 226 4.45 -18.53 -5.13
CA PHE A 226 5.01 -17.35 -5.81
C PHE A 226 5.81 -17.71 -7.09
N LYS A 227 6.66 -18.77 -7.02
CA LYS A 227 7.40 -19.23 -8.20
C LYS A 227 6.49 -19.60 -9.39
N LYS A 228 5.33 -20.21 -9.10
CA LYS A 228 4.36 -20.57 -10.15
C LYS A 228 3.66 -19.33 -10.70
N ILE A 229 3.36 -18.36 -9.85
CA ILE A 229 2.77 -17.08 -10.28
C ILE A 229 3.73 -16.35 -11.22
N GLN A 230 5.03 -16.26 -10.86
CA GLN A 230 6.03 -15.59 -11.67
C GLN A 230 6.28 -16.26 -13.04
N THR A 231 6.25 -17.59 -13.09
CA THR A 231 6.55 -18.31 -14.35
C THR A 231 5.35 -18.45 -15.27
N ALA A 232 4.14 -18.37 -14.73
CA ALA A 232 2.88 -18.48 -15.45
C ALA A 232 1.80 -17.63 -14.76
N PRO A 233 1.88 -16.30 -14.85
CA PRO A 233 0.84 -15.42 -14.30
C PRO A 233 -0.51 -15.70 -14.97
N LEU A 234 -1.60 -15.40 -14.26
CA LEU A 234 -2.99 -15.54 -14.76
C LEU A 234 -3.27 -14.66 -15.96
#